data_da5efaf1bf6c381a8889a637b7b524de
#
_entry.id   da5efaf1bf6c381a8889a637b7b524de
#
_cell.length_a   1.000
_cell.length_b   1.000
_cell.length_c   1.000
_cell.angle_alpha   90.00
_cell.angle_beta   90.00
_cell.angle_gamma   90.00
#
_symmetry.space_group_name_H-M   'P 1'
#
loop_
_entity.id
_entity.type
_entity.pdbx_description
1 polymer ?
#
loop_
_entity_poly.entity_id
_entity_poly.type
_entity_poly.pdbx_seq_one_letter_code
_entity_poly.pdbx_strand_id
1 'polypeptide(L)'
;MYISFHHPHLLVYSSFIKDDGDEEEEEEISSAGRIGAEQKYDEAIDETEEEDGLKRYREARSHEMFPDEVDTPLDVAARIRFQRYRGLKSFRSSPWDPMENLPLNYSRIFQFQNFERTRRRVLAEAAAEQEGAMVGWYVTLHLEDVPVSAMESFQAGKPLVLVSLLPHEQKMSVMHLLVRRQPGFTEPIASKEELVFQCGFRRFRASPIFSQHTSGDKHKMERFLRADAPSVVSVYAPITFPTAGVLLFKQRANGMQDLVATGSLLSCDPQRVVLKRIVLSGHPFKINRRSAVLRYMFFNRDDILWFKPVELRTKWGRRGHIKEALGTHGHMKCVFDSQLCSQDTVLMNLYKRVFPRWTYDPYVPHPVPWVKKEEPEDLHDIDME
;
A
#
# COMPACT_ATOMS: atom_id res chain seq x y z
N MET A 1 26.18 16.46 22.83
CA MET A 1 25.82 15.18 23.43
C MET A 1 25.99 14.11 22.33
N TYR A 2 27.11 13.39 22.37
CA TYR A 2 27.38 12.32 21.40
C TYR A 2 26.53 11.11 21.75
N ILE A 3 25.67 10.68 20.83
CA ILE A 3 25.07 9.34 20.90
C ILE A 3 25.93 8.45 19.98
N SER A 4 26.81 7.68 20.59
CA SER A 4 27.57 6.62 19.92
C SER A 4 26.65 5.43 19.72
N PHE A 5 26.33 5.11 18.46
CA PHE A 5 25.70 3.83 18.14
C PHE A 5 26.76 2.73 18.09
N HIS A 6 26.80 1.89 19.11
CA HIS A 6 27.49 0.61 19.02
C HIS A 6 26.60 -0.34 18.22
N HIS A 7 27.08 -0.82 17.10
CA HIS A 7 26.50 -1.91 16.36
C HIS A 7 26.68 -3.22 17.15
N PRO A 8 25.63 -3.97 17.48
CA PRO A 8 25.78 -5.35 17.84
C PRO A 8 25.95 -6.19 16.57
N HIS A 9 26.99 -7.00 16.54
CA HIS A 9 27.23 -8.02 15.53
C HIS A 9 26.02 -8.97 15.44
N LEU A 10 25.38 -8.99 14.28
CA LEU A 10 24.40 -10.02 13.92
C LEU A 10 25.17 -11.28 13.52
N LEU A 11 25.20 -12.26 14.42
CA LEU A 11 25.56 -13.63 14.09
C LEU A 11 24.42 -14.26 13.29
N VAL A 12 24.71 -14.54 12.02
CA VAL A 12 23.82 -15.31 11.15
C VAL A 12 23.98 -16.78 11.51
N TYR A 13 22.98 -17.35 12.17
CA TYR A 13 22.86 -18.81 12.25
C TYR A 13 22.11 -19.32 11.02
N SER A 14 22.84 -19.96 10.11
CA SER A 14 22.25 -20.81 9.10
C SER A 14 21.96 -22.18 9.70
N SER A 15 20.69 -22.49 9.94
CA SER A 15 20.28 -23.85 10.24
C SER A 15 20.01 -24.58 8.93
N PHE A 16 20.88 -25.54 8.63
CA PHE A 16 20.65 -26.60 7.65
C PHE A 16 19.47 -27.46 8.12
N ILE A 17 18.42 -27.51 7.34
CA ILE A 17 17.38 -28.54 7.48
C ILE A 17 17.86 -29.73 6.69
N LYS A 18 18.12 -30.82 7.37
CA LYS A 18 18.31 -32.14 6.78
C LYS A 18 16.95 -32.67 6.38
N ASP A 19 16.91 -33.10 5.14
CA ASP A 19 15.86 -33.91 4.55
C ASP A 19 16.05 -35.35 5.06
N ASP A 20 15.12 -35.83 5.88
CA ASP A 20 15.05 -37.23 6.26
C ASP A 20 13.69 -37.78 5.78
N GLY A 21 13.80 -38.82 4.95
CA GLY A 21 12.73 -39.42 4.20
C GLY A 21 11.61 -40.02 5.04
N ASP A 22 10.43 -39.91 4.50
CA ASP A 22 9.19 -40.51 4.98
C ASP A 22 9.23 -42.05 4.83
N GLU A 23 9.16 -42.74 5.96
CA GLU A 23 8.64 -44.10 6.00
C GLU A 23 7.16 -44.03 6.40
N GLU A 24 6.28 -44.35 5.47
CA GLU A 24 4.85 -44.50 5.69
C GLU A 24 4.59 -45.76 6.54
N GLU A 25 4.29 -45.60 7.82
CA GLU A 25 3.62 -46.64 8.60
C GLU A 25 2.11 -46.46 8.51
N GLU A 26 1.45 -47.34 7.75
CA GLU A 26 -0.02 -47.50 7.74
C GLU A 26 -0.49 -48.10 9.05
N GLU A 27 -0.94 -47.29 10.02
CA GLU A 27 -1.74 -47.75 11.16
C GLU A 27 -3.22 -47.87 10.75
N GLU A 28 -3.69 -49.14 10.63
CA GLU A 28 -5.12 -49.46 10.59
C GLU A 28 -5.81 -49.06 11.91
N ILE A 29 -6.36 -47.85 11.95
CA ILE A 29 -7.24 -47.41 13.05
C ILE A 29 -8.66 -47.85 12.76
N SER A 30 -9.19 -48.72 13.64
CA SER A 30 -10.52 -49.31 13.56
C SER A 30 -11.62 -48.22 13.42
N SER A 31 -12.53 -48.44 12.46
CA SER A 31 -13.58 -47.55 11.99
C SER A 31 -14.73 -47.26 12.96
N ALA A 32 -14.74 -47.84 14.17
CA ALA A 32 -15.84 -47.72 15.09
C ALA A 32 -15.85 -46.48 16.01
N GLY A 33 -14.72 -45.74 16.08
CA GLY A 33 -14.63 -44.55 16.94
C GLY A 33 -14.84 -43.20 16.21
N ARG A 34 -14.81 -43.20 14.86
CA ARG A 34 -14.91 -41.98 14.06
C ARG A 34 -16.31 -41.43 13.88
N ILE A 35 -17.32 -42.29 13.81
CA ILE A 35 -18.72 -41.87 13.52
C ILE A 35 -19.28 -40.97 14.61
N GLY A 36 -18.92 -41.15 15.86
CA GLY A 36 -19.45 -40.34 16.98
C GLY A 36 -18.73 -38.95 17.13
N ALA A 37 -17.54 -38.77 16.54
CA ALA A 37 -16.85 -37.48 16.59
C ALA A 37 -17.21 -36.58 15.40
N GLU A 38 -17.46 -37.16 14.23
CA GLU A 38 -17.91 -36.43 13.03
C GLU A 38 -19.36 -35.91 13.23
N GLN A 39 -20.29 -36.70 13.80
CA GLN A 39 -21.62 -36.21 14.09
C GLN A 39 -21.65 -35.07 15.13
N LYS A 40 -20.76 -35.07 16.11
CA LYS A 40 -20.64 -33.94 17.06
C LYS A 40 -20.02 -32.67 16.46
N TYR A 41 -19.27 -32.80 15.36
CA TYR A 41 -18.72 -31.65 14.66
C TYR A 41 -19.77 -31.03 13.72
N ASP A 42 -20.60 -31.86 13.06
CA ASP A 42 -21.65 -31.40 12.16
C ASP A 42 -22.81 -30.71 12.88
N GLU A 43 -23.12 -31.12 14.15
CA GLU A 43 -24.15 -30.47 14.97
C GLU A 43 -23.70 -29.11 15.56
N ALA A 44 -22.43 -28.76 15.51
CA ALA A 44 -21.89 -27.55 16.14
C ALA A 44 -21.67 -26.37 15.20
N ILE A 45 -21.76 -26.56 13.87
CA ILE A 45 -21.55 -25.50 12.86
C ILE A 45 -22.89 -25.18 12.25
N ASP A 46 -23.36 -23.96 12.45
CA ASP A 46 -24.56 -23.43 11.79
C ASP A 46 -24.29 -23.38 10.28
N GLU A 47 -25.10 -23.99 9.43
CA GLU A 47 -24.97 -24.02 7.97
C GLU A 47 -24.76 -22.60 7.38
N THR A 48 -25.36 -21.60 8.03
CA THR A 48 -25.21 -20.18 7.65
C THR A 48 -23.81 -19.63 7.93
N GLU A 49 -23.17 -20.04 9.02
CA GLU A 49 -21.79 -19.64 9.35
C GLU A 49 -20.79 -20.32 8.43
N GLU A 50 -21.04 -21.55 8.03
CA GLU A 50 -20.20 -22.27 7.07
C GLU A 50 -20.27 -21.66 5.68
N GLU A 51 -21.48 -21.34 5.19
CA GLU A 51 -21.66 -20.65 3.90
C GLU A 51 -20.99 -19.27 3.90
N ASP A 52 -21.12 -18.51 4.97
CA ASP A 52 -20.44 -17.21 5.12
C ASP A 52 -18.92 -17.36 5.24
N GLY A 53 -18.44 -18.39 5.90
CA GLY A 53 -17.02 -18.74 5.98
C GLY A 53 -16.44 -19.09 4.61
N LEU A 54 -17.12 -19.94 3.85
CA LEU A 54 -16.75 -20.32 2.48
C LEU A 54 -16.79 -19.12 1.53
N LYS A 55 -17.77 -18.25 1.67
CA LYS A 55 -17.87 -17.01 0.88
C LYS A 55 -16.70 -16.08 1.18
N ARG A 56 -16.38 -15.83 2.45
CA ARG A 56 -15.21 -15.03 2.86
C ARG A 56 -13.90 -15.63 2.35
N TYR A 57 -13.74 -16.94 2.42
CA TYR A 57 -12.56 -17.63 1.91
C TYR A 57 -12.42 -17.50 0.38
N ARG A 58 -13.52 -17.67 -0.37
CA ARG A 58 -13.52 -17.47 -1.83
C ARG A 58 -13.21 -16.02 -2.21
N GLU A 59 -13.79 -15.06 -1.48
CA GLU A 59 -13.51 -13.64 -1.68
C GLU A 59 -12.05 -13.30 -1.38
N ALA A 60 -11.51 -13.79 -0.25
CA ALA A 60 -10.11 -13.59 0.12
C ALA A 60 -9.15 -14.16 -0.93
N ARG A 61 -9.42 -15.40 -1.39
CA ARG A 61 -8.64 -16.06 -2.46
C ARG A 61 -8.73 -15.31 -3.78
N SER A 62 -9.91 -14.84 -4.15
CA SER A 62 -10.11 -14.03 -5.35
C SER A 62 -9.35 -12.71 -5.27
N HIS A 63 -9.37 -12.04 -4.11
CA HIS A 63 -8.62 -10.82 -3.87
C HIS A 63 -7.10 -11.01 -3.92
N GLU A 64 -6.59 -12.16 -3.47
CA GLU A 64 -5.17 -12.48 -3.51
C GLU A 64 -4.72 -12.79 -4.95
N MET A 65 -5.47 -13.62 -5.67
CA MET A 65 -5.10 -14.04 -7.03
C MET A 65 -5.37 -12.97 -8.09
N PHE A 66 -6.43 -12.17 -7.93
CA PHE A 66 -6.89 -11.18 -8.90
C PHE A 66 -7.20 -9.82 -8.25
N PRO A 67 -6.22 -9.17 -7.61
CA PRO A 67 -6.48 -7.97 -6.79
C PRO A 67 -7.01 -6.77 -7.58
N ASP A 68 -6.83 -6.75 -8.89
CA ASP A 68 -7.26 -5.66 -9.76
C ASP A 68 -8.64 -5.95 -10.42
N GLU A 69 -9.18 -7.16 -10.32
CA GLU A 69 -10.46 -7.54 -10.93
C GLU A 69 -11.63 -6.91 -10.17
N VAL A 70 -12.55 -6.33 -10.91
CA VAL A 70 -13.71 -5.61 -10.36
C VAL A 70 -14.93 -5.97 -11.18
N ASP A 71 -15.97 -6.42 -10.51
CA ASP A 71 -17.26 -6.69 -11.14
C ASP A 71 -18.02 -5.40 -11.44
N THR A 72 -18.72 -5.42 -12.55
CA THR A 72 -19.60 -4.32 -12.93
C THR A 72 -20.95 -4.56 -12.24
N PRO A 73 -21.40 -3.66 -11.33
CA PRO A 73 -22.68 -3.81 -10.66
C PRO A 73 -23.86 -3.59 -11.62
N LEU A 74 -24.99 -4.18 -11.28
CA LEU A 74 -26.22 -4.03 -12.06
C LEU A 74 -26.96 -2.71 -11.81
N ASP A 75 -26.80 -2.15 -10.62
CA ASP A 75 -27.49 -0.95 -10.12
C ASP A 75 -26.91 0.36 -10.66
N VAL A 76 -25.60 0.39 -10.95
CA VAL A 76 -24.90 1.59 -11.42
C VAL A 76 -24.31 1.35 -12.80
N ALA A 77 -24.65 2.19 -13.77
CA ALA A 77 -24.12 2.10 -15.12
C ALA A 77 -22.58 2.18 -15.12
N ALA A 78 -21.91 1.26 -15.83
CA ALA A 78 -20.45 1.17 -15.85
C ALA A 78 -19.79 2.49 -16.35
N ARG A 79 -20.41 3.19 -17.31
CA ARG A 79 -19.95 4.49 -17.80
C ARG A 79 -19.89 5.57 -16.71
N ILE A 80 -20.81 5.53 -15.73
CA ILE A 80 -20.83 6.46 -14.59
C ILE A 80 -19.78 6.05 -13.58
N ARG A 81 -19.77 4.78 -13.16
CA ARG A 81 -18.84 4.26 -12.16
C ARG A 81 -17.38 4.39 -12.59
N PHE A 82 -17.09 4.13 -13.86
CA PHE A 82 -15.74 4.13 -14.40
C PHE A 82 -15.43 5.34 -15.30
N GLN A 83 -16.20 6.41 -15.21
CA GLN A 83 -16.04 7.62 -16.02
C GLN A 83 -14.60 8.17 -16.07
N ARG A 84 -13.90 8.13 -14.93
CA ARG A 84 -12.53 8.65 -14.78
C ARG A 84 -11.46 7.66 -15.23
N TYR A 85 -11.86 6.49 -15.71
CA TYR A 85 -10.93 5.47 -16.17
C TYR A 85 -10.83 5.51 -17.70
N ARG A 86 -9.65 5.21 -18.20
CA ARG A 86 -9.38 5.07 -19.64
C ARG A 86 -8.53 3.85 -19.96
N GLY A 87 -8.67 3.32 -21.17
CA GLY A 87 -7.83 2.24 -21.68
C GLY A 87 -6.45 2.75 -22.10
N LEU A 88 -5.43 1.92 -21.93
CA LEU A 88 -4.10 2.12 -22.49
C LEU A 88 -3.73 0.94 -23.36
N LYS A 89 -3.20 1.19 -24.56
CA LYS A 89 -2.67 0.13 -25.45
C LYS A 89 -1.49 -0.59 -24.80
N SER A 90 -0.63 0.15 -24.10
CA SER A 90 0.50 -0.39 -23.35
C SER A 90 0.72 0.47 -22.11
N PHE A 91 0.86 -0.15 -20.95
CA PHE A 91 1.18 0.56 -19.72
C PHE A 91 2.53 1.27 -19.81
N ARG A 92 3.50 0.64 -20.46
CA ARG A 92 4.88 1.18 -20.56
C ARG A 92 4.96 2.34 -21.55
N SER A 93 4.45 2.19 -22.77
CA SER A 93 4.71 3.10 -23.88
C SER A 93 3.64 4.16 -24.13
N SER A 94 2.37 3.94 -23.67
CA SER A 94 1.31 4.94 -23.88
C SER A 94 1.58 6.18 -23.03
N PRO A 95 1.48 7.41 -23.59
CA PRO A 95 1.71 8.63 -22.84
C PRO A 95 0.61 8.87 -21.80
N TRP A 96 0.97 9.52 -20.72
CA TRP A 96 0.05 10.03 -19.70
C TRP A 96 0.50 11.44 -19.31
N ASP A 97 -0.38 12.41 -19.45
CA ASP A 97 -0.08 13.79 -19.07
C ASP A 97 -0.07 13.94 -17.54
N PRO A 98 1.08 14.33 -16.94
CA PRO A 98 1.18 14.56 -15.51
C PRO A 98 0.34 15.71 -14.98
N MET A 99 -0.11 16.62 -15.84
CA MET A 99 -0.89 17.81 -15.46
C MET A 99 -2.40 17.62 -15.62
N GLU A 100 -2.83 16.48 -16.15
CA GLU A 100 -4.24 16.18 -16.41
C GLU A 100 -5.01 15.84 -15.14
N ASN A 101 -6.19 16.42 -14.96
CA ASN A 101 -7.15 16.10 -13.89
C ASN A 101 -6.57 16.18 -12.47
N LEU A 102 -5.77 17.20 -12.20
CA LEU A 102 -5.19 17.44 -10.87
C LEU A 102 -6.27 17.80 -9.86
N PRO A 103 -6.16 17.34 -8.60
CA PRO A 103 -7.01 17.81 -7.50
C PRO A 103 -6.78 19.29 -7.23
N LEU A 104 -7.79 19.98 -6.72
CA LEU A 104 -7.69 21.41 -6.36
C LEU A 104 -6.52 21.70 -5.40
N ASN A 105 -6.21 20.78 -4.52
CA ASN A 105 -5.11 20.90 -3.56
C ASN A 105 -3.73 21.00 -4.22
N TYR A 106 -3.59 20.55 -5.49
CA TYR A 106 -2.31 20.64 -6.22
C TYR A 106 -1.90 22.08 -6.53
N SER A 107 -2.82 23.04 -6.52
CA SER A 107 -2.50 24.47 -6.64
C SER A 107 -1.71 25.01 -5.45
N ARG A 108 -1.79 24.34 -4.29
CA ARG A 108 -1.10 24.72 -3.03
C ARG A 108 0.22 24.00 -2.81
N ILE A 109 0.58 23.06 -3.69
CA ILE A 109 1.79 22.25 -3.56
C ILE A 109 2.96 23.01 -4.14
N PHE A 110 4.07 23.02 -3.39
CA PHE A 110 5.33 23.55 -3.90
C PHE A 110 5.94 22.54 -4.88
N GLN A 111 6.34 23.03 -6.07
CA GLN A 111 7.00 22.24 -7.10
C GLN A 111 8.42 22.72 -7.30
N PHE A 112 9.36 21.78 -7.32
CA PHE A 112 10.75 22.05 -7.69
C PHE A 112 10.92 21.93 -9.21
N GLN A 113 11.75 22.78 -9.79
CA GLN A 113 12.24 22.53 -11.15
C GLN A 113 13.15 21.30 -11.18
N ASN A 114 14.01 21.18 -10.18
CA ASN A 114 14.86 20.01 -9.97
C ASN A 114 15.13 19.85 -8.47
N PHE A 115 14.49 18.86 -7.87
CA PHE A 115 14.58 18.58 -6.43
C PHE A 115 16.01 18.22 -6.02
N GLU A 116 16.67 17.32 -6.74
CA GLU A 116 18.00 16.84 -6.40
C GLU A 116 19.06 17.95 -6.46
N ARG A 117 18.98 18.82 -7.47
CA ARG A 117 19.88 19.97 -7.59
C ARG A 117 19.66 20.96 -6.45
N THR A 118 18.40 21.26 -6.12
CA THR A 118 18.07 22.17 -5.02
C THR A 118 18.52 21.58 -3.68
N ARG A 119 18.27 20.31 -3.45
CA ARG A 119 18.70 19.59 -2.24
C ARG A 119 20.22 19.67 -2.04
N ARG A 120 21.01 19.35 -3.09
CA ARG A 120 22.48 19.42 -3.01
C ARG A 120 22.95 20.83 -2.69
N ARG A 121 22.35 21.85 -3.31
CA ARG A 121 22.69 23.24 -3.05
C ARG A 121 22.40 23.63 -1.61
N VAL A 122 21.20 23.41 -1.11
CA VAL A 122 20.78 23.75 0.25
C VAL A 122 21.65 23.05 1.30
N LEU A 123 21.96 21.78 1.10
CA LEU A 123 22.82 21.04 2.03
C LEU A 123 24.29 21.51 1.96
N ALA A 124 24.79 21.91 0.80
CA ALA A 124 26.13 22.48 0.67
C ALA A 124 26.23 23.87 1.30
N GLU A 125 25.21 24.71 1.12
CA GLU A 125 25.11 26.03 1.78
C GLU A 125 25.07 25.86 3.30
N ALA A 126 24.25 24.98 3.84
CA ALA A 126 24.16 24.68 5.28
C ALA A 126 25.47 24.11 5.85
N ALA A 127 26.21 23.31 5.07
CA ALA A 127 27.51 22.77 5.49
C ALA A 127 28.64 23.82 5.42
N ALA A 128 28.52 24.81 4.52
CA ALA A 128 29.47 25.89 4.40
C ALA A 128 29.27 26.99 5.44
N GLU A 129 28.11 27.08 6.05
CA GLU A 129 27.78 28.02 7.11
C GLU A 129 28.55 27.64 8.38
N GLN A 130 29.66 28.34 8.62
CA GLN A 130 30.55 28.09 9.76
C GLN A 130 30.22 28.95 10.99
N GLU A 131 29.22 29.82 10.88
CA GLU A 131 28.77 30.65 11.98
C GLU A 131 27.92 29.87 12.96
N GLY A 132 28.32 29.81 14.21
CA GLY A 132 27.57 29.15 15.27
C GLY A 132 28.44 28.38 16.27
N ALA A 133 27.79 27.67 17.15
CA ALA A 133 28.46 26.87 18.17
C ALA A 133 29.00 25.56 17.61
N MET A 134 30.23 25.22 17.94
CA MET A 134 30.86 23.97 17.53
C MET A 134 30.30 22.79 18.33
N VAL A 135 30.39 21.59 17.73
CA VAL A 135 30.02 20.34 18.39
C VAL A 135 30.83 20.15 19.68
N GLY A 136 30.15 19.88 20.80
CA GLY A 136 30.76 19.72 22.12
C GLY A 136 30.76 20.97 22.99
N TRP A 137 30.32 22.11 22.48
CA TRP A 137 30.16 23.32 23.28
C TRP A 137 28.86 23.30 24.07
N TYR A 138 28.93 23.84 25.30
CA TYR A 138 27.73 24.20 26.09
C TYR A 138 27.26 25.57 25.63
N VAL A 139 26.02 25.63 25.19
CA VAL A 139 25.40 26.88 24.75
C VAL A 139 24.08 27.13 25.46
N THR A 140 23.77 28.40 25.70
CA THR A 140 22.47 28.82 26.22
C THR A 140 21.68 29.41 25.05
N LEU A 141 20.51 28.86 24.78
CA LEU A 141 19.60 29.35 23.74
C LEU A 141 18.46 30.12 24.38
N HIS A 142 18.27 31.36 23.98
CA HIS A 142 17.12 32.16 24.34
C HIS A 142 16.10 32.07 23.20
N LEU A 143 14.93 31.54 23.49
CA LEU A 143 13.85 31.41 22.52
C LEU A 143 12.76 32.42 22.85
N GLU A 144 12.41 33.24 21.88
CA GLU A 144 11.33 34.22 21.98
C GLU A 144 10.08 33.67 21.28
N ASP A 145 8.90 34.19 21.63
CA ASP A 145 7.61 33.84 21.01
C ASP A 145 7.25 32.33 21.01
N VAL A 146 7.70 31.62 22.05
CA VAL A 146 7.37 30.19 22.18
C VAL A 146 5.91 30.04 22.63
N PRO A 147 5.03 29.37 21.85
CA PRO A 147 3.65 29.13 22.27
C PRO A 147 3.59 28.23 23.50
N VAL A 148 2.67 28.55 24.44
CA VAL A 148 2.47 27.78 25.68
C VAL A 148 2.24 26.30 25.42
N SER A 149 1.50 25.95 24.35
CA SER A 149 1.23 24.57 23.93
C SER A 149 2.49 23.75 23.63
N ALA A 150 3.61 24.37 23.24
CA ALA A 150 4.88 23.70 23.05
C ALA A 150 5.46 23.15 24.35
N MET A 151 5.21 23.85 25.48
CA MET A 151 5.69 23.45 26.80
C MET A 151 4.76 22.47 27.51
N GLU A 152 3.47 22.41 27.13
CA GLU A 152 2.51 21.44 27.69
C GLU A 152 2.93 19.98 27.40
N SER A 153 3.57 19.73 26.26
CA SER A 153 4.09 18.43 25.87
C SER A 153 5.45 18.10 26.50
N PHE A 154 6.08 19.06 27.18
CA PHE A 154 7.38 18.87 27.81
C PHE A 154 7.26 17.99 29.06
N GLN A 155 8.06 16.96 29.13
CA GLN A 155 8.15 16.07 30.29
C GLN A 155 9.55 16.19 30.91
N ALA A 156 9.62 16.44 32.20
CA ALA A 156 10.88 16.46 32.91
C ALA A 156 11.61 15.14 32.75
N GLY A 157 12.91 15.19 32.43
CA GLY A 157 13.74 14.03 32.16
C GLY A 157 13.77 13.56 30.71
N LYS A 158 12.93 14.09 29.83
CA LYS A 158 13.05 13.86 28.36
C LYS A 158 13.89 14.97 27.71
N PRO A 159 14.83 14.63 26.83
CA PRO A 159 15.62 15.63 26.12
C PRO A 159 14.71 16.43 25.17
N LEU A 160 14.84 17.76 25.22
CA LEU A 160 14.24 18.65 24.23
C LEU A 160 15.22 18.82 23.08
N VAL A 161 14.78 18.48 21.87
CA VAL A 161 15.59 18.59 20.66
C VAL A 161 15.11 19.80 19.86
N LEU A 162 15.98 20.79 19.68
CA LEU A 162 15.73 21.94 18.83
C LEU A 162 16.30 21.69 17.43
N VAL A 163 15.51 21.98 16.42
CA VAL A 163 15.88 21.79 15.01
C VAL A 163 15.58 23.06 14.25
N SER A 164 16.59 23.61 13.55
CA SER A 164 16.38 24.68 12.58
C SER A 164 15.88 24.10 11.27
N LEU A 165 15.00 24.84 10.59
CA LEU A 165 14.50 24.44 9.27
C LEU A 165 15.36 25.05 8.18
N LEU A 166 15.72 24.21 7.22
CA LEU A 166 16.38 24.63 5.99
C LEU A 166 15.41 25.36 5.05
N PRO A 167 15.92 26.15 4.08
CA PRO A 167 15.09 26.79 3.07
C PRO A 167 14.13 25.81 2.41
N HIS A 168 12.86 26.19 2.23
CA HIS A 168 11.76 25.39 1.67
C HIS A 168 11.18 24.29 2.59
N GLU A 169 11.77 23.93 3.71
CA GLU A 169 11.25 22.85 4.57
C GLU A 169 9.90 23.17 5.26
N GLN A 170 9.48 24.41 5.27
CA GLN A 170 8.14 24.81 5.71
C GLN A 170 7.05 24.59 4.65
N LYS A 171 7.46 24.37 3.38
CA LYS A 171 6.52 24.22 2.26
C LYS A 171 6.04 22.79 2.15
N MET A 172 4.76 22.64 1.76
CA MET A 172 4.14 21.34 1.52
C MET A 172 4.37 20.88 0.10
N SER A 173 4.70 19.59 -0.07
CA SER A 173 4.81 18.94 -1.37
C SER A 173 4.36 17.48 -1.31
N VAL A 174 4.38 16.79 -2.44
CA VAL A 174 4.20 15.34 -2.48
C VAL A 174 5.56 14.68 -2.31
N MET A 175 5.75 14.04 -1.18
CA MET A 175 6.96 13.26 -0.91
C MET A 175 6.79 11.81 -1.34
N HIS A 176 7.82 11.26 -1.93
CA HIS A 176 7.94 9.87 -2.30
C HIS A 176 9.01 9.20 -1.44
N LEU A 177 8.60 8.20 -0.69
CA LEU A 177 9.44 7.46 0.24
C LEU A 177 9.63 6.04 -0.30
N LEU A 178 10.85 5.59 -0.44
CA LEU A 178 11.13 4.19 -0.77
C LEU A 178 11.22 3.41 0.52
N VAL A 179 10.28 2.49 0.72
CA VAL A 179 10.16 1.74 1.97
C VAL A 179 10.19 0.23 1.74
N ARG A 180 10.65 -0.48 2.75
CA ARG A 180 10.60 -1.94 2.84
C ARG A 180 9.82 -2.33 4.07
N ARG A 181 8.85 -3.23 3.90
CA ARG A 181 8.06 -3.74 5.01
C ARG A 181 8.93 -4.51 6.00
N GLN A 182 8.64 -4.35 7.28
CA GLN A 182 9.30 -5.09 8.35
C GLN A 182 8.86 -6.56 8.32
N PRO A 183 9.81 -7.53 8.30
CA PRO A 183 9.46 -8.95 8.20
C PRO A 183 8.57 -9.46 9.35
N GLY A 184 8.73 -8.92 10.55
CA GLY A 184 7.93 -9.30 11.72
C GLY A 184 6.51 -8.77 11.74
N PHE A 185 6.14 -7.88 10.78
CA PHE A 185 4.80 -7.33 10.69
C PHE A 185 3.99 -8.07 9.61
N THR A 186 3.00 -8.89 10.02
CA THR A 186 2.25 -9.77 9.12
C THR A 186 0.93 -9.19 8.62
N GLU A 187 0.33 -8.24 9.37
CA GLU A 187 -0.96 -7.66 9.00
C GLU A 187 -0.91 -6.94 7.64
N PRO A 188 -1.89 -7.13 6.75
CA PRO A 188 -1.97 -6.39 5.50
C PRO A 188 -2.27 -4.91 5.76
N ILE A 189 -1.54 -4.01 5.09
CA ILE A 189 -1.75 -2.56 5.17
C ILE A 189 -2.28 -2.08 3.84
N ALA A 190 -3.49 -1.53 3.86
CA ALA A 190 -4.14 -1.02 2.68
C ALA A 190 -3.63 0.37 2.28
N SER A 191 -3.59 0.63 0.98
CA SER A 191 -3.36 1.98 0.46
C SER A 191 -4.46 2.93 0.92
N LYS A 192 -4.09 4.12 1.40
CA LYS A 192 -4.94 5.16 2.02
C LYS A 192 -5.37 4.86 3.47
N GLU A 193 -4.86 3.82 4.09
CA GLU A 193 -4.94 3.62 5.53
C GLU A 193 -4.08 4.67 6.23
N GLU A 194 -4.56 5.18 7.37
CA GLU A 194 -3.80 6.18 8.15
C GLU A 194 -2.62 5.52 8.84
N LEU A 195 -1.43 6.09 8.64
CA LEU A 195 -0.19 5.65 9.25
C LEU A 195 0.53 6.83 9.90
N VAL A 196 1.35 6.52 10.90
CA VAL A 196 2.26 7.50 11.54
C VAL A 196 3.62 7.40 10.86
N PHE A 197 4.09 8.54 10.38
CA PHE A 197 5.38 8.69 9.72
C PHE A 197 6.37 9.36 10.67
N GLN A 198 7.57 8.83 10.74
CA GLN A 198 8.73 9.48 11.34
C GLN A 198 9.74 9.75 10.23
N CYS A 199 9.94 11.00 9.88
CA CYS A 199 10.89 11.43 8.87
C CYS A 199 11.89 12.42 9.48
N GLY A 200 13.05 11.92 9.91
CA GLY A 200 13.98 12.70 10.70
C GLY A 200 13.35 13.16 12.02
N PHE A 201 13.35 14.46 12.27
CA PHE A 201 12.74 15.07 13.46
C PHE A 201 11.21 15.19 13.37
N ARG A 202 10.64 15.07 12.16
CA ARG A 202 9.20 15.24 11.95
C ARG A 202 8.45 13.94 12.20
N ARG A 203 7.35 14.07 12.93
CA ARG A 203 6.41 12.98 13.16
C ARG A 203 5.01 13.45 12.83
N PHE A 204 4.29 12.70 11.98
CA PHE A 204 2.98 13.08 11.49
C PHE A 204 2.14 11.90 11.09
N ARG A 205 0.82 12.08 11.05
CA ARG A 205 -0.14 11.14 10.48
C ARG A 205 -0.48 11.52 9.05
N ALA A 206 -0.59 10.53 8.20
CA ALA A 206 -1.04 10.73 6.82
C ALA A 206 -1.61 9.45 6.23
N SER A 207 -2.42 9.59 5.16
CA SER A 207 -2.99 8.48 4.40
C SER A 207 -2.25 8.31 3.07
N PRO A 208 -1.23 7.43 3.00
CA PRO A 208 -0.38 7.27 1.82
C PRO A 208 -1.05 6.48 0.70
N ILE A 209 -0.48 6.57 -0.50
CA ILE A 209 -0.70 5.62 -1.58
C ILE A 209 0.58 4.84 -1.84
N PHE A 210 0.43 3.55 -2.13
CA PHE A 210 1.55 2.67 -2.46
C PHE A 210 1.66 2.49 -3.96
N SER A 211 2.87 2.43 -4.48
CA SER A 211 3.16 2.19 -5.88
C SER A 211 4.44 1.40 -6.08
N GLN A 212 4.55 0.74 -7.23
CA GLN A 212 5.74 0.01 -7.60
C GLN A 212 6.93 0.96 -7.80
N HIS A 213 8.10 0.50 -7.41
CA HIS A 213 9.36 1.17 -7.71
C HIS A 213 9.86 0.69 -9.07
N THR A 214 9.64 1.49 -10.10
CA THR A 214 10.06 1.21 -11.48
C THR A 214 10.74 2.45 -12.07
N SER A 215 11.58 2.25 -13.09
CA SER A 215 12.27 3.33 -13.82
C SER A 215 11.41 4.01 -14.91
N GLY A 216 10.14 3.64 -15.03
CA GLY A 216 9.25 4.23 -16.06
C GLY A 216 8.60 5.53 -15.62
N ASP A 217 7.95 6.23 -16.57
CA ASP A 217 7.20 7.48 -16.31
C ASP A 217 5.89 7.23 -15.55
N LYS A 218 5.39 6.01 -15.57
CA LYS A 218 4.14 5.59 -14.93
C LYS A 218 4.40 4.44 -13.97
N HIS A 219 3.76 4.52 -12.81
CA HIS A 219 3.91 3.55 -11.75
C HIS A 219 2.56 2.92 -11.42
N LYS A 220 2.50 1.59 -11.32
CA LYS A 220 1.27 0.90 -10.91
C LYS A 220 1.04 1.12 -9.43
N MET A 221 -0.18 1.53 -9.06
CA MET A 221 -0.63 1.56 -7.67
C MET A 221 -0.72 0.14 -7.12
N GLU A 222 -0.29 -0.05 -5.89
CA GLU A 222 -0.47 -1.27 -5.13
C GLU A 222 -1.58 -1.10 -4.10
N ARG A 223 -2.44 -2.10 -4.00
CA ARG A 223 -3.57 -2.08 -3.07
C ARG A 223 -3.10 -2.20 -1.62
N PHE A 224 -2.08 -3.03 -1.41
CA PHE A 224 -1.45 -3.28 -0.12
C PHE A 224 0.05 -3.04 -0.20
N LEU A 225 0.65 -2.74 0.96
CA LEU A 225 2.10 -2.65 1.08
C LEU A 225 2.73 -4.05 0.92
N ARG A 226 3.60 -4.19 -0.07
CA ARG A 226 4.25 -5.48 -0.39
C ARG A 226 5.19 -5.92 0.71
N ALA A 227 5.24 -7.24 0.95
CA ALA A 227 6.18 -7.86 1.88
C ALA A 227 7.51 -8.24 1.20
N ASP A 228 7.44 -8.65 -0.07
CA ASP A 228 8.53 -9.25 -0.85
C ASP A 228 9.45 -8.24 -1.52
N ALA A 229 8.98 -7.02 -1.79
CA ALA A 229 9.72 -6.02 -2.55
C ALA A 229 9.56 -4.61 -1.97
N PRO A 230 10.54 -3.72 -2.22
CA PRO A 230 10.40 -2.32 -1.83
C PRO A 230 9.26 -1.65 -2.60
N SER A 231 8.49 -0.84 -1.91
CA SER A 231 7.38 -0.06 -2.45
C SER A 231 7.65 1.43 -2.30
N VAL A 232 7.11 2.23 -3.20
CA VAL A 232 7.13 3.69 -3.07
C VAL A 232 5.85 4.15 -2.41
N VAL A 233 6.01 4.84 -1.31
CA VAL A 233 4.94 5.47 -0.52
C VAL A 233 4.87 6.94 -0.90
N SER A 234 3.73 7.40 -1.40
CA SER A 234 3.51 8.80 -1.75
C SER A 234 2.57 9.44 -0.74
N VAL A 235 2.97 10.60 -0.20
CA VAL A 235 2.27 11.29 0.88
C VAL A 235 2.42 12.81 0.74
N TYR A 236 1.41 13.57 1.18
CA TYR A 236 1.56 15.01 1.37
C TYR A 236 2.25 15.28 2.69
N ALA A 237 3.38 15.97 2.64
CA ALA A 237 4.10 16.35 3.83
C ALA A 237 5.00 17.57 3.58
N PRO A 238 5.50 18.22 4.63
CA PRO A 238 6.51 19.25 4.50
C PRO A 238 7.79 18.67 3.89
N ILE A 239 8.41 19.46 3.02
CA ILE A 239 9.66 19.09 2.36
C ILE A 239 10.74 18.80 3.40
N THR A 240 11.54 17.78 3.19
CA THR A 240 12.67 17.40 4.03
C THR A 240 13.88 17.14 3.15
N PHE A 241 14.98 17.88 3.38
CA PHE A 241 16.22 17.73 2.60
C PHE A 241 17.24 16.78 3.22
N PRO A 242 17.45 16.75 4.55
CA PRO A 242 18.42 15.85 5.15
C PRO A 242 18.15 14.39 4.83
N THR A 243 19.21 13.63 4.65
CA THR A 243 19.14 12.18 4.53
C THR A 243 18.79 11.58 5.88
N ALA A 244 17.52 11.44 6.14
CA ALA A 244 17.02 10.80 7.35
C ALA A 244 16.37 9.46 7.01
N GLY A 245 16.51 8.49 7.90
CA GLY A 245 15.71 7.28 7.85
C GLY A 245 14.23 7.62 8.03
N VAL A 246 13.38 6.91 7.31
CA VAL A 246 11.93 7.04 7.42
C VAL A 246 11.39 5.79 8.08
N LEU A 247 10.58 5.97 9.13
CA LEU A 247 9.90 4.89 9.82
C LEU A 247 8.39 5.07 9.67
N LEU A 248 7.70 3.98 9.40
CA LEU A 248 6.25 3.93 9.31
C LEU A 248 5.71 3.09 10.46
N PHE A 249 4.72 3.64 11.16
CA PHE A 249 4.08 2.95 12.28
C PHE A 249 2.57 2.85 12.04
N LYS A 250 1.99 1.75 12.49
CA LYS A 250 0.54 1.56 12.62
C LYS A 250 0.17 1.76 14.09
N GLN A 251 -0.77 2.66 14.35
CA GLN A 251 -1.29 2.89 15.68
C GLN A 251 -2.39 1.89 15.98
N ARG A 252 -2.28 1.17 17.08
CA ARG A 252 -3.33 0.27 17.59
C ARG A 252 -4.33 1.03 18.45
N ALA A 253 -5.50 0.43 18.66
CA ALA A 253 -6.55 1.01 19.50
C ALA A 253 -6.12 1.25 20.96
N ASN A 254 -5.17 0.46 21.47
CA ASN A 254 -4.57 0.64 22.79
C ASN A 254 -3.52 1.75 22.89
N GLY A 255 -3.31 2.53 21.83
CA GLY A 255 -2.32 3.61 21.76
C GLY A 255 -0.89 3.14 21.45
N MET A 256 -0.61 1.84 21.44
CA MET A 256 0.69 1.29 21.05
C MET A 256 0.92 1.45 19.55
N GLN A 257 2.18 1.47 19.15
CA GLN A 257 2.59 1.65 17.76
C GLN A 257 3.49 0.51 17.33
N ASP A 258 3.11 -0.15 16.24
CA ASP A 258 3.92 -1.18 15.63
C ASP A 258 4.72 -0.61 14.47
N LEU A 259 5.99 -0.98 14.39
CA LEU A 259 6.83 -0.64 13.25
C LEU A 259 6.44 -1.49 12.05
N VAL A 260 5.94 -0.82 11.03
CA VAL A 260 5.42 -1.43 9.80
C VAL A 260 6.47 -1.55 8.71
N ALA A 261 7.21 -0.45 8.49
CA ALA A 261 8.19 -0.36 7.43
C ALA A 261 9.28 0.64 7.76
N THR A 262 10.43 0.44 7.13
CA THR A 262 11.56 1.33 7.19
C THR A 262 11.98 1.76 5.78
N GLY A 263 12.53 2.93 5.63
CA GLY A 263 12.90 3.42 4.31
C GLY A 263 13.68 4.73 4.31
N SER A 264 13.67 5.38 3.17
CA SER A 264 14.35 6.66 2.93
C SER A 264 13.54 7.55 1.99
N LEU A 265 13.84 8.84 1.98
CA LEU A 265 13.28 9.78 1.03
C LEU A 265 13.82 9.49 -0.37
N LEU A 266 12.92 9.24 -1.32
CA LEU A 266 13.26 9.04 -2.74
C LEU A 266 13.29 10.38 -3.49
N SER A 267 12.18 11.13 -3.44
CA SER A 267 12.04 12.41 -4.15
C SER A 267 10.86 13.22 -3.62
N CYS A 268 10.81 14.50 -3.99
CA CYS A 268 9.63 15.35 -3.84
C CYS A 268 9.19 15.79 -5.24
N ASP A 269 8.22 15.07 -5.81
CA ASP A 269 7.76 15.31 -7.18
C ASP A 269 6.25 15.13 -7.32
N PRO A 270 5.47 16.22 -7.37
CA PRO A 270 4.03 16.16 -7.59
C PRO A 270 3.62 15.58 -8.95
N GLN A 271 4.54 15.57 -9.92
CA GLN A 271 4.26 15.10 -11.28
C GLN A 271 4.37 13.57 -11.42
N ARG A 272 4.91 12.88 -10.42
CA ARG A 272 4.97 11.41 -10.45
C ARG A 272 3.59 10.81 -10.70
N VAL A 273 3.45 10.04 -11.78
CA VAL A 273 2.18 9.45 -12.22
C VAL A 273 2.00 8.08 -11.58
N VAL A 274 1.03 7.97 -10.68
CA VAL A 274 0.63 6.69 -10.08
C VAL A 274 -0.75 6.31 -10.63
N LEU A 275 -0.85 5.15 -11.28
CA LEU A 275 -2.06 4.67 -11.92
C LEU A 275 -2.65 3.47 -11.20
N LYS A 276 -3.91 3.58 -10.81
CA LYS A 276 -4.72 2.43 -10.38
C LYS A 276 -5.20 1.70 -11.61
N ARG A 277 -4.92 0.40 -11.71
CA ARG A 277 -5.49 -0.49 -12.71
C ARG A 277 -6.73 -1.15 -12.13
N ILE A 278 -7.77 -1.27 -12.94
CA ILE A 278 -8.88 -2.19 -12.74
C ILE A 278 -9.02 -3.07 -13.98
N VAL A 279 -9.52 -4.26 -13.77
CA VAL A 279 -9.74 -5.24 -14.83
C VAL A 279 -11.20 -5.65 -14.78
N LEU A 280 -11.92 -5.43 -15.88
CA LEU A 280 -13.26 -5.95 -16.08
C LEU A 280 -13.14 -7.27 -16.84
N SER A 281 -13.87 -8.29 -16.40
CA SER A 281 -13.87 -9.61 -17.01
C SER A 281 -15.18 -9.89 -17.74
N GLY A 282 -15.07 -10.64 -18.83
CA GLY A 282 -16.21 -11.09 -19.62
C GLY A 282 -15.96 -12.49 -20.17
N HIS A 283 -17.04 -13.23 -20.41
CA HIS A 283 -16.98 -14.61 -20.84
C HIS A 283 -17.54 -14.81 -22.24
N PRO A 284 -16.88 -15.62 -23.11
CA PRO A 284 -17.43 -15.94 -24.42
C PRO A 284 -18.74 -16.75 -24.29
N PHE A 285 -19.77 -16.29 -24.98
CA PHE A 285 -21.05 -17.00 -25.10
C PHE A 285 -21.15 -17.78 -26.40
N LYS A 286 -20.74 -17.14 -27.50
CA LYS A 286 -20.73 -17.76 -28.84
C LYS A 286 -19.43 -17.39 -29.56
N ILE A 287 -18.75 -18.36 -30.09
CA ILE A 287 -17.48 -18.17 -30.79
C ILE A 287 -17.65 -18.59 -32.25
N ASN A 288 -17.21 -17.71 -33.16
CA ASN A 288 -17.18 -17.99 -34.59
C ASN A 288 -15.84 -17.52 -35.16
N ARG A 289 -14.88 -18.43 -35.32
CA ARG A 289 -13.51 -18.14 -35.79
C ARG A 289 -12.87 -17.05 -34.92
N ARG A 290 -12.58 -15.87 -35.48
CA ARG A 290 -12.00 -14.71 -34.77
C ARG A 290 -13.05 -13.79 -34.14
N SER A 291 -14.33 -14.07 -34.32
CA SER A 291 -15.41 -13.27 -33.75
C SER A 291 -16.02 -14.01 -32.56
N ALA A 292 -16.25 -13.32 -31.47
CA ALA A 292 -16.92 -13.88 -30.30
C ALA A 292 -17.97 -12.90 -29.75
N VAL A 293 -19.04 -13.47 -29.24
CA VAL A 293 -20.03 -12.73 -28.44
C VAL A 293 -19.68 -12.91 -26.97
N LEU A 294 -19.46 -11.80 -26.29
CA LEU A 294 -19.11 -11.78 -24.87
C LEU A 294 -20.31 -11.36 -24.02
N ARG A 295 -20.36 -11.86 -22.78
CA ARG A 295 -21.38 -11.54 -21.77
C ARG A 295 -20.73 -11.27 -20.38
N TYR A 296 -21.50 -10.66 -19.48
CA TYR A 296 -21.13 -10.38 -18.08
C TYR A 296 -20.09 -9.28 -17.85
N MET A 297 -19.54 -8.67 -18.88
CA MET A 297 -18.64 -7.52 -18.70
C MET A 297 -19.44 -6.21 -18.53
N PHE A 298 -20.51 -6.06 -19.30
CA PHE A 298 -21.44 -4.93 -19.22
C PHE A 298 -22.88 -5.44 -19.25
N PHE A 299 -23.81 -4.62 -18.77
CA PHE A 299 -25.23 -4.98 -18.69
C PHE A 299 -26.12 -4.07 -19.53
N ASN A 300 -25.59 -2.94 -19.99
CA ASN A 300 -26.28 -1.93 -20.79
C ASN A 300 -25.58 -1.72 -22.14
N ARG A 301 -26.39 -1.45 -23.18
CA ARG A 301 -25.89 -1.13 -24.52
C ARG A 301 -25.01 0.13 -24.52
N ASP A 302 -25.41 1.16 -23.80
CA ASP A 302 -24.70 2.44 -23.76
C ASP A 302 -23.31 2.32 -23.14
N ASP A 303 -23.14 1.42 -22.15
CA ASP A 303 -21.85 1.14 -21.53
C ASP A 303 -20.90 0.48 -22.54
N ILE A 304 -21.40 -0.44 -23.37
CA ILE A 304 -20.61 -1.06 -24.43
C ILE A 304 -20.13 0.00 -25.45
N LEU A 305 -21.02 0.92 -25.83
CA LEU A 305 -20.67 1.99 -26.76
C LEU A 305 -19.62 2.95 -26.17
N TRP A 306 -19.72 3.25 -24.88
CA TRP A 306 -18.75 4.09 -24.17
C TRP A 306 -17.35 3.49 -24.15
N PHE A 307 -17.24 2.19 -23.86
CA PHE A 307 -15.98 1.48 -23.77
C PHE A 307 -15.49 0.85 -25.07
N LYS A 308 -16.21 1.03 -26.16
CA LYS A 308 -15.86 0.48 -27.49
C LYS A 308 -14.42 0.78 -27.95
N PRO A 309 -13.84 1.97 -27.69
CA PRO A 309 -12.47 2.29 -28.10
C PRO A 309 -11.39 1.51 -27.32
N VAL A 310 -11.74 0.85 -26.21
CA VAL A 310 -10.76 0.17 -25.34
C VAL A 310 -10.43 -1.20 -25.90
N GLU A 311 -9.13 -1.54 -25.91
CA GLU A 311 -8.63 -2.84 -26.34
C GLU A 311 -8.99 -3.93 -25.34
N LEU A 312 -9.44 -5.07 -25.84
CA LEU A 312 -9.69 -6.28 -25.08
C LEU A 312 -8.47 -7.20 -25.14
N ARG A 313 -8.23 -7.96 -24.05
CA ARG A 313 -7.14 -8.94 -23.97
C ARG A 313 -7.60 -10.21 -23.30
N THR A 314 -6.99 -11.32 -23.64
CA THR A 314 -7.15 -12.58 -22.90
C THR A 314 -5.94 -12.82 -22.00
N LYS A 315 -6.08 -13.73 -21.02
CA LYS A 315 -4.94 -14.18 -20.19
C LYS A 315 -3.79 -14.76 -21.02
N TRP A 316 -4.10 -15.28 -22.20
CA TRP A 316 -3.14 -15.86 -23.15
C TRP A 316 -2.52 -14.86 -24.13
N GLY A 317 -2.77 -13.56 -23.94
CA GLY A 317 -2.17 -12.50 -24.74
C GLY A 317 -2.87 -12.17 -26.06
N ARG A 318 -4.00 -12.83 -26.40
CA ARG A 318 -4.82 -12.49 -27.58
C ARG A 318 -5.41 -11.11 -27.39
N ARG A 319 -5.44 -10.33 -28.47
CA ARG A 319 -5.96 -8.95 -28.48
C ARG A 319 -7.20 -8.87 -29.33
N GLY A 320 -8.12 -8.01 -28.91
CA GLY A 320 -9.36 -7.80 -29.61
C GLY A 320 -9.98 -6.42 -29.36
N HIS A 321 -11.08 -6.15 -30.05
CA HIS A 321 -11.84 -4.93 -29.89
C HIS A 321 -13.33 -5.21 -29.99
N ILE A 322 -14.13 -4.33 -29.40
CA ILE A 322 -15.58 -4.38 -29.47
C ILE A 322 -16.01 -3.89 -30.84
N LYS A 323 -16.74 -4.72 -31.61
CA LYS A 323 -17.29 -4.36 -32.90
C LYS A 323 -18.65 -3.66 -32.75
N GLU A 324 -19.58 -4.30 -32.06
CA GLU A 324 -20.95 -3.83 -31.90
C GLU A 324 -21.62 -4.41 -30.64
N ALA A 325 -22.57 -3.66 -30.10
CA ALA A 325 -23.45 -4.14 -29.03
C ALA A 325 -24.60 -4.95 -29.64
N LEU A 326 -24.91 -6.10 -29.03
CA LEU A 326 -26.00 -6.96 -29.46
C LEU A 326 -27.15 -6.90 -28.44
N GLY A 327 -28.32 -6.44 -28.90
CA GLY A 327 -29.49 -6.31 -28.03
C GLY A 327 -29.35 -5.28 -26.91
N THR A 328 -30.16 -5.43 -25.86
CA THR A 328 -30.25 -4.50 -24.73
C THR A 328 -29.54 -4.97 -23.48
N HIS A 329 -29.20 -6.26 -23.38
CA HIS A 329 -28.77 -6.94 -22.15
C HIS A 329 -27.24 -7.12 -22.02
N GLY A 330 -26.45 -6.23 -22.63
CA GLY A 330 -25.02 -6.22 -22.43
C GLY A 330 -24.22 -7.27 -23.22
N HIS A 331 -24.84 -7.98 -24.16
CA HIS A 331 -24.10 -8.83 -25.08
C HIS A 331 -23.35 -7.96 -26.09
N MET A 332 -22.09 -8.28 -26.34
CA MET A 332 -21.27 -7.54 -27.29
C MET A 332 -20.51 -8.47 -28.21
N LYS A 333 -20.49 -8.12 -29.49
CA LYS A 333 -19.70 -8.82 -30.50
C LYS A 333 -18.31 -8.22 -30.57
N CYS A 334 -17.31 -9.04 -30.40
CA CYS A 334 -15.91 -8.67 -30.42
C CYS A 334 -15.15 -9.41 -31.50
N VAL A 335 -14.09 -8.83 -32.00
CA VAL A 335 -13.18 -9.43 -32.99
C VAL A 335 -11.79 -9.48 -32.40
N PHE A 336 -11.13 -10.64 -32.53
CA PHE A 336 -9.81 -10.92 -32.01
C PHE A 336 -8.81 -11.23 -33.13
N ASP A 337 -7.53 -11.12 -32.81
CA ASP A 337 -6.42 -11.48 -33.70
C ASP A 337 -6.38 -12.99 -34.00
N SER A 338 -6.83 -13.82 -33.04
CA SER A 338 -6.89 -15.28 -33.14
C SER A 338 -8.17 -15.84 -32.54
N GLN A 339 -8.44 -17.13 -32.76
CA GLN A 339 -9.63 -17.81 -32.28
C GLN A 339 -9.57 -17.97 -30.75
N LEU A 340 -10.69 -17.64 -30.06
CA LEU A 340 -10.90 -17.88 -28.65
C LEU A 340 -11.30 -19.31 -28.36
N CYS A 341 -10.99 -19.76 -27.14
CA CYS A 341 -11.55 -20.97 -26.56
C CYS A 341 -12.76 -20.62 -25.68
N SER A 342 -13.66 -21.57 -25.46
CA SER A 342 -14.86 -21.36 -24.63
C SER A 342 -14.53 -21.06 -23.16
N GLN A 343 -13.38 -21.50 -22.69
CA GLN A 343 -12.90 -21.30 -21.33
C GLN A 343 -12.06 -20.01 -21.18
N ASP A 344 -11.83 -19.26 -22.27
CA ASP A 344 -11.05 -18.03 -22.20
C ASP A 344 -11.85 -16.95 -21.44
N THR A 345 -11.17 -16.27 -20.53
CA THR A 345 -11.68 -15.02 -19.93
C THR A 345 -11.13 -13.84 -20.70
N VAL A 346 -12.03 -12.97 -21.15
CA VAL A 346 -11.67 -11.73 -21.85
C VAL A 346 -11.62 -10.60 -20.85
N LEU A 347 -10.53 -9.86 -20.86
CA LEU A 347 -10.22 -8.81 -19.89
C LEU A 347 -10.18 -7.44 -20.58
N MET A 348 -10.72 -6.43 -19.90
CA MET A 348 -10.60 -5.03 -20.26
C MET A 348 -9.83 -4.29 -19.17
N ASN A 349 -8.64 -3.80 -19.49
CA ASN A 349 -7.79 -3.07 -18.54
C ASN A 349 -8.09 -1.57 -18.61
N LEU A 350 -8.50 -1.02 -17.50
CA LEU A 350 -8.79 0.40 -17.35
C LEU A 350 -7.87 1.03 -16.30
N TYR A 351 -7.45 2.25 -16.54
CA TYR A 351 -6.49 2.97 -15.70
C TYR A 351 -7.01 4.34 -15.31
N LYS A 352 -6.72 4.74 -14.07
CA LYS A 352 -7.01 6.07 -13.57
C LYS A 352 -5.86 6.55 -12.69
N ARG A 353 -5.48 7.83 -12.80
CA ARG A 353 -4.50 8.43 -11.90
C ARG A 353 -5.08 8.55 -10.50
N VAL A 354 -4.26 8.23 -9.50
CA VAL A 354 -4.60 8.35 -8.09
C VAL A 354 -3.63 9.29 -7.40
N PHE A 355 -4.15 9.97 -6.38
CA PHE A 355 -3.43 10.95 -5.60
C PHE A 355 -3.50 10.57 -4.12
N PRO A 356 -2.47 10.88 -3.30
CA PRO A 356 -2.56 10.75 -1.87
C PRO A 356 -3.67 11.65 -1.33
N ARG A 357 -4.22 11.34 -0.16
CA ARG A 357 -5.17 12.23 0.51
C ARG A 357 -4.43 13.41 1.10
N TRP A 358 -5.04 14.57 1.05
CA TRP A 358 -4.55 15.76 1.76
C TRP A 358 -4.85 15.63 3.26
N THR A 359 -4.06 14.77 3.93
CA THR A 359 -4.19 14.48 5.35
C THR A 359 -2.79 14.55 5.96
N TYR A 360 -2.40 15.74 6.37
CA TYR A 360 -1.19 15.94 7.16
C TYR A 360 -1.62 16.43 8.52
N ASP A 361 -1.32 15.66 9.56
CA ASP A 361 -1.59 15.98 10.95
C ASP A 361 -0.31 15.75 11.76
N PRO A 362 0.27 16.83 12.37
CA PRO A 362 1.42 16.65 13.24
C PRO A 362 1.08 15.71 14.40
N TYR A 363 1.89 14.68 14.58
CA TYR A 363 1.68 13.71 15.63
C TYR A 363 2.28 14.17 16.94
N VAL A 364 1.43 14.41 17.93
CA VAL A 364 1.84 14.66 19.30
C VAL A 364 1.66 13.34 20.07
N PRO A 365 2.74 12.73 20.60
CA PRO A 365 2.61 11.50 21.37
C PRO A 365 1.88 11.79 22.68
N HIS A 366 0.77 11.11 22.91
CA HIS A 366 0.17 11.08 24.24
C HIS A 366 1.08 10.29 25.18
N PRO A 367 1.23 10.72 26.44
CA PRO A 367 1.99 9.95 27.42
C PRO A 367 1.29 8.60 27.59
N VAL A 368 1.94 7.54 27.15
CA VAL A 368 1.48 6.18 27.41
C VAL A 368 1.91 5.85 28.84
N PRO A 369 0.99 5.48 29.75
CA PRO A 369 1.39 5.00 31.07
C PRO A 369 2.32 3.81 30.88
N TRP A 370 3.45 3.81 31.57
CA TRP A 370 4.37 2.69 31.57
C TRP A 370 3.61 1.47 32.09
N VAL A 371 3.37 0.50 31.24
CA VAL A 371 2.93 -0.83 31.68
C VAL A 371 4.12 -1.40 32.43
N LYS A 372 4.03 -1.47 33.76
CA LYS A 372 4.99 -2.25 34.54
C LYS A 372 4.96 -3.65 33.92
N LYS A 373 6.09 -4.14 33.43
CA LYS A 373 6.25 -5.58 33.20
C LYS A 373 5.89 -6.25 34.52
N GLU A 374 4.81 -7.00 34.54
CA GLU A 374 4.56 -7.91 35.60
C GLU A 374 5.78 -8.86 35.62
N GLU A 375 6.59 -8.76 36.64
CA GLU A 375 7.62 -9.75 36.88
C GLU A 375 6.91 -11.09 37.04
N PRO A 376 7.39 -12.17 36.40
CA PRO A 376 6.76 -13.48 36.59
C PRO A 376 6.76 -13.74 38.07
N GLU A 377 5.58 -14.00 38.66
CA GLU A 377 5.43 -14.45 40.01
C GLU A 377 6.35 -15.67 40.15
N ASP A 378 7.41 -15.53 40.94
CA ASP A 378 8.27 -16.63 41.35
C ASP A 378 7.36 -17.69 41.98
N LEU A 379 7.30 -18.83 41.32
CA LEU A 379 6.73 -20.06 41.85
C LEU A 379 7.61 -20.46 43.02
N HIS A 380 7.37 -19.85 44.19
CA HIS A 380 7.91 -20.29 45.45
C HIS A 380 7.09 -21.48 45.95
N ASP A 381 7.82 -22.58 46.04
CA ASP A 381 7.68 -23.68 47.02
C ASP A 381 6.35 -24.42 47.03
N ILE A 382 6.30 -25.46 46.21
CA ILE A 382 5.53 -26.65 46.60
C ILE A 382 6.40 -27.40 47.60
N ASP A 383 6.19 -27.12 48.90
CA ASP A 383 6.69 -27.96 50.00
C ASP A 383 6.08 -29.35 49.81
N MET A 384 7.00 -30.33 49.68
CA MET A 384 6.67 -31.74 49.80
C MET A 384 6.49 -32.07 51.27
N GLU A 385 5.29 -32.41 51.71
CA GLU A 385 5.02 -33.36 52.77
C GLU A 385 4.35 -34.63 52.21
#